data_421f4bd82fd4bb2c232cdcc643c087d8
#
_entry.id   421f4bd82fd4bb2c232cdcc643c087d8
#
_cell.length_a   1.000
_cell.length_b   1.000
_cell.length_c   1.000
_cell.angle_alpha   90.00
_cell.angle_beta   90.00
_cell.angle_gamma   90.00
#
_symmetry.space_group_name_H-M   'P 1'
#
loop_
_entity.id
_entity.type
_entity.pdbx_description
1 polymer ?
#
loop_
_entity_poly.entity_id
_entity_poly.type
_entity_poly.pdbx_seq_one_letter_code
_entity_poly.pdbx_strand_id
1 'polypeptide(L)'
;METGEFWNHQPLDALLPHLVHAGSQKVSDARRLTAFSIDILPARFYNKGAKSPVNTRWMNYDKSAPTENGEEYTMNGKERLDAYLAGKKVDRRPNLTIVGSVVTQYTGIDIERYSKDYKAMTESAVQAAIDLKLDFIQIASDLVREAEGLGSEIAYFPDKLPTVRKYALDDITEVSRLRPLKTSEVRRMYDLVEATAYARTLNSDIHSMTLAVGPATIAGNTRGVEDLLVDMLDEEEAGEDLLNIATETILDYIRTLASAGATYIYVADPVASLFSPSMYERFVLPCHRKIFGLMKELGIGSRLHMCGDTTKILPFSSTCGADIVDIDHAVNFAKALEIADGRCLINGNIDPVADVFSCDAAHTKQAILNAADSIGRARAMFMPGCELPTRTPLANARAISEALEEIGG
;
A
#
# COMPACT_ATOMS: atom_id res chain seq x y z
N MET A 1 -14.10 4.56 -29.52
CA MET A 1 -13.21 5.34 -28.65
C MET A 1 -13.91 5.42 -27.31
N GLU A 2 -13.84 4.36 -26.52
CA GLU A 2 -14.42 4.27 -25.18
C GLU A 2 -13.25 4.20 -24.21
N THR A 3 -13.20 5.21 -23.34
CA THR A 3 -12.20 5.37 -22.31
C THR A 3 -12.44 4.31 -21.24
N GLY A 4 -11.42 3.44 -21.03
CA GLY A 4 -11.47 2.40 -20.00
C GLY A 4 -11.65 2.98 -18.62
N GLU A 5 -12.61 2.46 -17.90
CA GLU A 5 -12.85 2.74 -16.48
C GLU A 5 -11.73 2.11 -15.66
N PHE A 6 -10.71 2.90 -15.38
CA PHE A 6 -9.93 2.76 -14.16
C PHE A 6 -10.83 3.18 -12.99
N TRP A 7 -10.59 2.66 -11.81
CA TRP A 7 -11.17 3.10 -10.56
C TRP A 7 -11.33 4.62 -10.60
N ASN A 8 -12.51 5.06 -11.04
CA ASN A 8 -12.83 6.46 -11.10
C ASN A 8 -12.94 6.90 -9.64
N HIS A 9 -12.02 7.74 -9.19
CA HIS A 9 -12.15 8.50 -7.96
C HIS A 9 -13.37 9.41 -8.08
N GLN A 10 -14.56 8.84 -7.98
CA GLN A 10 -15.75 9.63 -7.77
C GLN A 10 -15.74 10.09 -6.31
N PRO A 11 -15.91 11.39 -6.04
CA PRO A 11 -16.10 11.86 -4.68
C PRO A 11 -17.26 11.09 -4.04
N LEU A 12 -17.15 10.78 -2.75
CA LEU A 12 -18.18 10.10 -1.94
C LEU A 12 -19.60 10.70 -2.14
N ASP A 13 -19.70 11.95 -2.52
CA ASP A 13 -20.97 12.64 -2.83
C ASP A 13 -21.70 12.07 -4.06
N ALA A 14 -21.05 11.31 -4.92
CA ALA A 14 -21.68 10.65 -6.07
C ALA A 14 -22.30 9.29 -5.74
N LEU A 15 -21.90 8.66 -4.62
CA LEU A 15 -22.42 7.35 -4.18
C LEU A 15 -23.67 7.49 -3.31
N LEU A 16 -23.87 8.62 -2.66
CA LEU A 16 -25.03 8.90 -1.80
C LEU A 16 -26.42 8.75 -2.46
N PRO A 17 -26.62 9.09 -3.76
CA PRO A 17 -27.95 8.93 -4.37
C PRO A 17 -28.38 7.47 -4.57
N HIS A 18 -27.46 6.53 -4.68
CA HIS A 18 -27.77 5.12 -4.92
C HIS A 18 -28.11 4.36 -3.64
N LEU A 19 -27.55 4.76 -2.51
CA LEU A 19 -27.87 4.20 -1.19
C LEU A 19 -29.28 4.56 -0.70
N VAL A 20 -29.86 5.65 -1.22
CA VAL A 20 -31.21 6.10 -0.85
C VAL A 20 -32.32 5.32 -1.58
N HIS A 21 -32.02 4.65 -2.72
CA HIS A 21 -33.05 4.00 -3.53
C HIS A 21 -33.24 2.49 -3.27
N ALA A 22 -32.30 1.82 -2.61
CA ALA A 22 -32.43 0.40 -2.24
C ALA A 22 -33.19 0.15 -0.93
N GLY A 23 -33.50 1.21 -0.17
CA GLY A 23 -34.02 1.12 1.20
C GLY A 23 -35.49 1.50 1.41
N SER A 24 -36.36 1.53 0.36
CA SER A 24 -37.72 2.05 0.51
C SER A 24 -38.70 1.14 1.26
N GLN A 25 -38.33 -0.01 1.79
CA GLN A 25 -39.17 -0.86 2.63
C GLN A 25 -38.69 -1.08 4.08
N LYS A 26 -37.49 -0.61 4.48
CA LYS A 26 -36.97 -0.73 5.87
C LYS A 26 -36.75 0.60 6.58
N VAL A 27 -37.16 1.74 6.01
CA VAL A 27 -36.91 3.09 6.56
C VAL A 27 -37.92 3.49 7.67
N SER A 28 -38.86 2.62 8.09
CA SER A 28 -39.76 2.95 9.21
C SER A 28 -39.06 2.94 10.58
N ASP A 29 -37.95 2.24 10.76
CA ASP A 29 -37.23 2.14 12.05
C ASP A 29 -36.09 3.14 12.23
N ALA A 30 -35.60 3.75 11.16
CA ALA A 30 -34.50 4.75 11.23
C ALA A 30 -34.91 6.08 11.93
N ARG A 31 -36.20 6.32 12.18
CA ARG A 31 -36.67 7.52 12.91
C ARG A 31 -36.55 7.44 14.43
N ARG A 32 -36.04 6.34 14.99
CA ARG A 32 -35.78 6.20 16.43
C ARG A 32 -34.34 6.54 16.85
N LEU A 33 -33.44 6.81 15.92
CA LEU A 33 -32.02 7.08 16.20
C LEU A 33 -31.64 8.57 16.28
N THR A 34 -32.59 9.50 16.14
CA THR A 34 -32.32 10.94 16.20
C THR A 34 -32.47 11.58 17.59
N ALA A 35 -32.40 10.82 18.66
CA ALA A 35 -32.50 11.34 20.04
C ALA A 35 -31.36 10.85 20.95
N PHE A 36 -30.14 10.74 20.43
CA PHE A 36 -28.95 10.69 21.27
C PHE A 36 -28.13 11.97 21.09
N SER A 37 -28.31 12.89 22.02
CA SER A 37 -27.46 14.04 22.20
C SER A 37 -26.02 13.55 22.38
N ILE A 38 -25.14 13.94 21.48
CA ILE A 38 -23.69 13.77 21.67
C ILE A 38 -23.29 14.80 22.70
N ASP A 39 -23.24 14.39 23.96
CA ASP A 39 -22.52 15.13 24.97
C ASP A 39 -21.03 15.13 24.62
N ILE A 40 -20.57 16.31 24.24
CA ILE A 40 -19.14 16.61 24.07
C ILE A 40 -18.50 16.49 25.45
N LEU A 41 -17.94 15.32 25.76
CA LEU A 41 -17.06 15.18 26.91
C LEU A 41 -15.79 16.01 26.67
N PRO A 42 -15.40 16.88 27.64
CA PRO A 42 -14.21 17.70 27.49
C PRO A 42 -12.96 16.82 27.46
N ALA A 43 -12.05 17.17 26.58
CA ALA A 43 -10.71 16.60 26.43
C ALA A 43 -9.90 16.71 27.74
N ARG A 44 -10.09 15.79 28.67
CA ARG A 44 -9.27 15.65 29.89
C ARG A 44 -9.18 14.18 30.28
N PHE A 45 -8.31 13.44 29.59
CA PHE A 45 -7.61 12.27 30.13
C PHE A 45 -6.46 11.88 29.20
N TYR A 46 -5.59 12.85 28.87
CA TYR A 46 -4.23 12.51 28.48
C TYR A 46 -3.38 12.56 29.73
N ASN A 47 -3.10 11.42 30.31
CA ASN A 47 -2.27 11.28 31.49
C ASN A 47 -0.82 11.68 31.12
N LYS A 48 -0.41 12.88 31.54
CA LYS A 48 0.98 13.36 31.50
C LYS A 48 1.80 12.55 32.49
N GLY A 49 2.20 11.32 32.15
CA GLY A 49 2.99 10.56 33.13
C GLY A 49 3.60 9.25 32.65
N ALA A 50 3.29 8.74 31.49
CA ALA A 50 3.98 7.57 30.95
C ALA A 50 4.92 8.04 29.83
N LYS A 51 6.20 8.28 30.14
CA LYS A 51 7.28 8.32 29.15
C LYS A 51 7.44 6.88 28.62
N SER A 52 6.66 6.51 27.60
CA SER A 52 7.06 5.47 26.69
C SER A 52 8.41 5.90 26.11
N PRO A 53 9.41 5.03 26.00
CA PRO A 53 10.65 5.40 25.34
C PRO A 53 10.30 5.63 23.86
N VAL A 54 9.98 6.88 23.51
CA VAL A 54 9.88 7.32 22.13
C VAL A 54 11.25 7.05 21.54
N ASN A 55 11.28 6.16 20.57
CA ASN A 55 12.50 5.86 19.85
C ASN A 55 12.86 7.11 19.03
N THR A 56 13.62 8.03 19.64
CA THR A 56 14.07 9.31 19.08
C THR A 56 15.02 9.14 17.89
N ARG A 57 15.16 7.91 17.40
CA ARG A 57 16.04 7.52 16.29
C ARG A 57 15.74 8.27 14.99
N TRP A 58 14.59 8.93 14.87
CA TRP A 58 14.08 9.49 13.63
C TRP A 58 14.13 11.03 13.53
N MET A 59 14.54 11.75 14.57
CA MET A 59 14.32 13.20 14.65
C MET A 59 15.46 14.12 14.20
N ASN A 60 16.69 13.64 13.96
CA ASN A 60 17.81 14.53 13.56
C ASN A 60 18.59 13.95 12.40
N TYR A 61 18.49 14.59 11.25
CA TYR A 61 19.33 14.34 10.08
C TYR A 61 20.48 15.36 10.04
N ASP A 62 21.71 14.89 10.28
CA ASP A 62 22.91 15.75 10.22
C ASP A 62 23.55 15.66 8.81
N LYS A 63 23.67 16.80 8.13
CA LYS A 63 24.26 16.92 6.79
C LYS A 63 25.81 16.97 6.77
N SER A 64 26.49 16.92 7.92
CA SER A 64 27.91 17.21 8.00
C SER A 64 28.78 15.98 8.20
N ALA A 65 29.11 15.27 7.12
CA ALA A 65 30.34 14.48 7.04
C ALA A 65 30.91 14.56 5.63
N PRO A 66 32.10 15.15 5.41
CA PRO A 66 32.74 15.11 4.11
C PRO A 66 33.32 13.72 3.86
N THR A 67 33.23 13.26 2.60
CA THR A 67 33.99 12.09 2.13
C THR A 67 35.48 12.38 2.19
N GLU A 68 36.26 11.53 2.83
CA GLU A 68 37.73 11.74 3.00
C GLU A 68 38.55 11.75 1.69
N ASN A 69 37.97 11.35 0.54
CA ASN A 69 38.71 11.17 -0.72
C ASN A 69 38.12 11.85 -1.96
N GLY A 70 37.09 12.70 -1.87
CA GLY A 70 36.59 13.44 -3.05
C GLY A 70 35.88 12.55 -4.11
N GLU A 71 35.70 11.27 -3.86
CA GLU A 71 34.92 10.39 -4.71
C GLU A 71 33.42 10.58 -4.39
N GLU A 72 32.58 10.63 -5.43
CA GLU A 72 31.13 10.72 -5.30
C GLU A 72 30.64 9.43 -4.64
N TYR A 73 30.11 9.55 -3.42
CA TYR A 73 29.63 8.40 -2.66
C TYR A 73 28.34 7.86 -3.29
N THR A 74 28.42 6.76 -4.03
CA THR A 74 27.28 6.09 -4.65
C THR A 74 26.92 4.80 -3.90
N MET A 75 25.67 4.66 -3.49
CA MET A 75 25.13 3.45 -2.85
C MET A 75 24.34 2.60 -3.86
N ASN A 76 24.38 1.28 -3.72
CA ASN A 76 23.40 0.45 -4.39
C ASN A 76 22.00 0.59 -3.71
N GLY A 77 20.94 0.09 -4.36
CA GLY A 77 19.58 0.27 -3.87
C GLY A 77 19.34 -0.33 -2.49
N LYS A 78 19.93 -1.50 -2.24
CA LYS A 78 19.84 -2.19 -0.94
C LYS A 78 20.50 -1.37 0.18
N GLU A 79 21.74 -0.96 -0.03
CA GLU A 79 22.49 -0.15 0.94
C GLU A 79 21.77 1.14 1.25
N ARG A 80 21.22 1.81 0.23
CA ARG A 80 20.51 3.08 0.37
C ARG A 80 19.24 2.94 1.20
N LEU A 81 18.40 1.97 0.88
CA LEU A 81 17.14 1.75 1.63
C LEU A 81 17.42 1.40 3.08
N ASP A 82 18.34 0.44 3.34
CA ASP A 82 18.71 0.01 4.68
C ASP A 82 19.32 1.16 5.50
N ALA A 83 20.21 1.96 4.89
CA ALA A 83 20.83 3.11 5.55
C ALA A 83 19.80 4.20 5.86
N TYR A 84 18.89 4.51 4.90
CA TYR A 84 17.86 5.51 5.10
C TYR A 84 16.90 5.09 6.20
N LEU A 85 16.43 3.85 6.23
CA LEU A 85 15.61 3.32 7.31
C LEU A 85 16.33 3.34 8.65
N ALA A 86 17.63 3.13 8.67
CA ALA A 86 18.44 3.23 9.88
C ALA A 86 18.76 4.68 10.33
N GLY A 87 18.29 5.71 9.61
CA GLY A 87 18.56 7.11 9.90
C GLY A 87 19.98 7.56 9.57
N LYS A 88 20.68 6.81 8.72
CA LYS A 88 22.03 7.12 8.26
C LYS A 88 21.97 8.02 7.03
N LYS A 89 23.10 8.70 6.74
CA LYS A 89 23.26 9.47 5.52
C LYS A 89 23.25 8.55 4.29
N VAL A 90 22.63 9.02 3.22
CA VAL A 90 22.55 8.36 1.91
C VAL A 90 22.96 9.34 0.81
N ASP A 91 23.29 8.84 -0.36
CA ASP A 91 23.62 9.64 -1.54
C ASP A 91 22.40 10.39 -2.08
N ARG A 92 21.23 9.73 -2.12
CA ARG A 92 19.91 10.30 -2.42
C ARG A 92 18.82 9.62 -1.60
N ARG A 93 17.64 10.19 -1.54
CA ARG A 93 16.49 9.52 -0.93
C ARG A 93 16.07 8.29 -1.72
N PRO A 94 15.62 7.20 -1.04
CA PRO A 94 15.17 6.00 -1.74
C PRO A 94 14.00 6.27 -2.67
N ASN A 95 14.02 5.65 -3.86
CA ASN A 95 12.90 5.63 -4.79
C ASN A 95 12.07 4.37 -4.59
N LEU A 96 10.91 4.51 -3.97
CA LEU A 96 9.95 3.43 -3.74
C LEU A 96 8.67 3.57 -4.57
N THR A 97 8.77 4.18 -5.75
CA THR A 97 7.64 4.35 -6.68
C THR A 97 7.00 3.01 -7.02
N ILE A 98 5.67 2.91 -6.82
CA ILE A 98 4.89 1.73 -7.21
C ILE A 98 4.66 1.79 -8.71
N VAL A 99 5.43 1.00 -9.45
CA VAL A 99 5.39 0.98 -10.91
C VAL A 99 4.36 -0.01 -11.46
N GLY A 100 3.98 -1.02 -10.68
CA GLY A 100 2.94 -1.99 -11.04
C GLY A 100 3.08 -2.52 -12.46
N SER A 101 1.99 -2.49 -13.20
CA SER A 101 1.92 -2.99 -14.58
C SER A 101 2.70 -2.16 -15.62
N VAL A 102 3.22 -0.98 -15.28
CA VAL A 102 4.12 -0.20 -16.16
C VAL A 102 5.34 -1.02 -16.58
N VAL A 103 5.79 -1.95 -15.72
CA VAL A 103 6.96 -2.80 -16.00
C VAL A 103 6.81 -3.67 -17.26
N THR A 104 5.57 -3.94 -17.69
CA THR A 104 5.29 -4.71 -18.90
C THR A 104 5.79 -4.02 -20.18
N GLN A 105 5.99 -2.70 -20.15
CA GLN A 105 6.54 -1.94 -21.27
C GLN A 105 8.00 -2.33 -21.58
N TYR A 106 8.74 -2.90 -20.61
CA TYR A 106 10.13 -3.30 -20.80
C TYR A 106 10.29 -4.60 -21.57
N THR A 107 9.33 -5.51 -21.41
CA THR A 107 9.39 -6.85 -22.04
C THR A 107 8.31 -7.07 -23.12
N GLY A 108 7.36 -6.13 -23.24
CA GLY A 108 6.28 -6.20 -24.23
C GLY A 108 5.28 -7.32 -23.96
N ILE A 109 5.24 -7.87 -22.75
CA ILE A 109 4.22 -8.85 -22.35
C ILE A 109 2.89 -8.15 -22.07
N ASP A 110 1.79 -8.87 -22.32
CA ASP A 110 0.47 -8.37 -21.93
C ASP A 110 0.21 -8.52 -20.42
N ILE A 111 -0.85 -7.87 -19.94
CA ILE A 111 -1.17 -7.84 -18.50
C ILE A 111 -1.63 -9.21 -17.99
N GLU A 112 -2.29 -10.02 -18.83
CA GLU A 112 -2.68 -11.37 -18.44
C GLU A 112 -1.46 -12.24 -18.19
N ARG A 113 -0.47 -12.21 -19.08
CA ARG A 113 0.79 -12.91 -18.88
C ARG A 113 1.57 -12.39 -17.68
N TYR A 114 1.64 -11.07 -17.51
CA TYR A 114 2.23 -10.44 -16.32
C TYR A 114 1.61 -10.97 -15.02
N SER A 115 0.29 -11.18 -15.01
CA SER A 115 -0.43 -11.65 -13.82
C SER A 115 -0.27 -13.16 -13.55
N LYS A 116 0.12 -13.97 -14.56
CA LYS A 116 0.14 -15.45 -14.49
C LYS A 116 1.54 -16.08 -14.63
N ASP A 117 2.50 -15.35 -15.19
CA ASP A 117 3.87 -15.84 -15.42
C ASP A 117 4.83 -15.08 -14.49
N TYR A 118 5.12 -15.68 -13.32
CA TYR A 118 5.96 -15.04 -12.31
C TYR A 118 7.38 -14.73 -12.81
N LYS A 119 7.93 -15.52 -13.76
CA LYS A 119 9.25 -15.25 -14.32
C LYS A 119 9.24 -14.03 -15.21
N ALA A 120 8.28 -13.97 -16.16
CA ALA A 120 8.12 -12.81 -17.03
C ALA A 120 7.82 -11.52 -16.25
N MET A 121 6.98 -11.61 -15.20
CA MET A 121 6.73 -10.52 -14.25
C MET A 121 8.02 -10.06 -13.58
N THR A 122 8.79 -10.99 -13.00
CA THR A 122 10.02 -10.67 -12.27
C THR A 122 11.10 -10.06 -13.18
N GLU A 123 11.30 -10.61 -14.37
CA GLU A 123 12.25 -10.08 -15.35
C GLU A 123 11.89 -8.65 -15.76
N SER A 124 10.61 -8.37 -15.99
CA SER A 124 10.10 -7.03 -16.29
C SER A 124 10.37 -6.07 -15.11
N ALA A 125 10.09 -6.52 -13.88
CA ALA A 125 10.30 -5.72 -12.67
C ALA A 125 11.78 -5.40 -12.43
N VAL A 126 12.69 -6.34 -12.67
CA VAL A 126 14.14 -6.12 -12.55
C VAL A 126 14.63 -5.09 -13.58
N GLN A 127 14.19 -5.20 -14.85
CA GLN A 127 14.54 -4.22 -15.88
C GLN A 127 14.06 -2.81 -15.52
N ALA A 128 12.80 -2.71 -15.05
CA ALA A 128 12.24 -1.44 -14.58
C ALA A 128 13.02 -0.88 -13.39
N ALA A 129 13.37 -1.72 -12.40
CA ALA A 129 14.10 -1.28 -11.23
C ALA A 129 15.47 -0.69 -11.58
N ILE A 130 16.17 -1.29 -12.55
CA ILE A 130 17.48 -0.79 -13.03
C ILE A 130 17.30 0.53 -13.79
N ASP A 131 16.39 0.58 -14.77
CA ASP A 131 16.22 1.76 -15.62
C ASP A 131 15.65 2.97 -14.87
N LEU A 132 14.68 2.73 -13.98
CA LEU A 132 14.04 3.77 -13.17
C LEU A 132 14.80 4.05 -11.86
N LYS A 133 15.96 3.43 -11.65
CA LYS A 133 16.77 3.56 -10.43
C LYS A 133 15.91 3.39 -9.15
N LEU A 134 15.04 2.37 -9.14
CA LEU A 134 14.26 2.02 -7.96
C LEU A 134 15.16 1.36 -6.91
N ASP A 135 14.88 1.57 -5.65
CA ASP A 135 15.61 0.94 -4.55
C ASP A 135 14.96 -0.37 -4.06
N PHE A 136 14.02 -0.87 -4.85
CA PHE A 136 13.39 -2.19 -4.69
C PHE A 136 12.96 -2.77 -6.04
N ILE A 137 12.93 -4.10 -6.12
CA ILE A 137 12.31 -4.84 -7.20
C ILE A 137 10.88 -5.14 -6.75
N GLN A 138 9.89 -4.57 -7.44
CA GLN A 138 8.49 -4.79 -7.10
C GLN A 138 8.02 -6.17 -7.55
N ILE A 139 7.73 -7.05 -6.61
CA ILE A 139 7.15 -8.37 -6.86
C ILE A 139 5.65 -8.29 -6.58
N ALA A 140 4.89 -7.98 -7.62
CA ALA A 140 3.44 -7.78 -7.52
C ALA A 140 2.77 -8.12 -8.85
N SER A 141 1.64 -8.80 -8.82
CA SER A 141 0.82 -9.03 -10.01
C SER A 141 -0.48 -8.22 -9.98
N ASP A 142 -1.24 -8.32 -8.91
CA ASP A 142 -2.57 -7.70 -8.74
C ASP A 142 -3.07 -7.87 -7.30
N LEU A 143 -4.30 -7.40 -7.00
CA LEU A 143 -4.90 -7.42 -5.68
C LEU A 143 -5.99 -8.49 -5.48
N VAL A 144 -6.15 -9.44 -6.41
CA VAL A 144 -7.27 -10.41 -6.36
C VAL A 144 -6.85 -11.87 -6.13
N ARG A 145 -5.54 -12.15 -6.00
CA ARG A 145 -4.99 -13.52 -5.85
C ARG A 145 -5.55 -14.28 -4.65
N GLU A 146 -5.57 -13.62 -3.50
CA GLU A 146 -5.99 -14.20 -2.23
C GLU A 146 -7.51 -14.47 -2.26
N ALA A 147 -8.29 -13.53 -2.83
CA ALA A 147 -9.71 -13.71 -3.02
C ALA A 147 -10.03 -14.83 -4.04
N GLU A 148 -9.23 -14.98 -5.10
CA GLU A 148 -9.30 -16.13 -6.01
C GLU A 148 -9.09 -17.45 -5.25
N GLY A 149 -8.09 -17.48 -4.37
CA GLY A 149 -7.83 -18.63 -3.50
C GLY A 149 -9.00 -18.94 -2.56
N LEU A 150 -9.74 -17.93 -2.09
CA LEU A 150 -10.94 -18.06 -1.28
C LEU A 150 -12.19 -18.43 -2.10
N GLY A 151 -12.09 -18.48 -3.43
CA GLY A 151 -13.16 -18.94 -4.31
C GLY A 151 -13.83 -17.86 -5.16
N SER A 152 -13.35 -16.62 -5.16
CA SER A 152 -13.82 -15.59 -6.09
C SER A 152 -13.40 -15.91 -7.52
N GLU A 153 -14.32 -15.72 -8.50
CA GLU A 153 -14.00 -15.90 -9.91
C GLU A 153 -13.34 -14.65 -10.47
N ILE A 154 -12.17 -14.81 -11.07
CA ILE A 154 -11.37 -13.69 -11.59
C ILE A 154 -11.46 -13.62 -13.12
N ALA A 155 -11.69 -12.42 -13.64
CA ALA A 155 -11.57 -12.11 -15.06
C ALA A 155 -10.17 -11.54 -15.34
N TYR A 156 -9.52 -12.08 -16.38
CA TYR A 156 -8.20 -11.67 -16.83
C TYR A 156 -8.30 -10.97 -18.18
N PHE A 157 -7.42 -10.00 -18.40
CA PHE A 157 -7.44 -9.16 -19.60
C PHE A 157 -6.03 -8.91 -20.11
N PRO A 158 -5.84 -8.77 -21.43
CA PRO A 158 -4.52 -8.49 -21.99
C PRO A 158 -4.03 -7.05 -21.75
N ASP A 159 -4.91 -6.11 -21.45
CA ASP A 159 -4.66 -4.67 -21.43
C ASP A 159 -4.97 -3.97 -20.10
N LYS A 160 -5.48 -4.69 -19.12
CA LYS A 160 -5.75 -4.19 -17.75
C LYS A 160 -5.59 -5.28 -16.70
N LEU A 161 -5.42 -4.86 -15.44
CA LEU A 161 -5.28 -5.77 -14.30
C LEU A 161 -6.54 -6.65 -14.11
N PRO A 162 -6.36 -7.86 -13.57
CA PRO A 162 -7.48 -8.76 -13.27
C PRO A 162 -8.47 -8.14 -12.28
N THR A 163 -9.74 -8.48 -12.44
CA THR A 163 -10.82 -8.02 -11.57
C THR A 163 -11.70 -9.19 -11.12
N VAL A 164 -12.36 -9.04 -9.99
CA VAL A 164 -13.37 -10.02 -9.55
C VAL A 164 -14.57 -9.97 -10.50
N ARG A 165 -14.94 -11.12 -11.05
CA ARG A 165 -16.14 -11.31 -11.86
C ARG A 165 -17.33 -11.79 -11.04
N LYS A 166 -17.07 -12.64 -10.02
CA LYS A 166 -18.05 -13.14 -9.08
C LYS A 166 -17.38 -13.32 -7.72
N TYR A 167 -18.00 -12.81 -6.69
CA TYR A 167 -17.52 -12.95 -5.32
C TYR A 167 -17.69 -14.38 -4.80
N ALA A 168 -16.83 -14.80 -3.87
CA ALA A 168 -16.94 -16.12 -3.24
C ALA A 168 -18.11 -16.22 -2.29
N LEU A 169 -18.50 -15.09 -1.67
CA LEU A 169 -19.63 -14.99 -0.76
C LEU A 169 -20.73 -14.08 -1.35
N ASP A 170 -21.88 -14.65 -1.64
CA ASP A 170 -23.09 -13.89 -1.96
C ASP A 170 -23.78 -13.36 -0.67
N ASP A 171 -23.56 -14.02 0.46
CA ASP A 171 -24.09 -13.68 1.78
C ASP A 171 -23.00 -13.89 2.83
N ILE A 172 -22.75 -12.87 3.68
CA ILE A 172 -21.69 -12.90 4.71
C ILE A 172 -21.94 -13.98 5.76
N THR A 173 -23.20 -14.37 6.03
CA THR A 173 -23.54 -15.42 6.99
C THR A 173 -22.98 -16.79 6.59
N GLU A 174 -22.58 -16.95 5.33
CA GLU A 174 -21.93 -18.15 4.83
C GLU A 174 -20.40 -18.17 5.04
N VAL A 175 -19.84 -17.18 5.76
CA VAL A 175 -18.38 -17.05 6.01
C VAL A 175 -17.75 -18.33 6.58
N SER A 176 -18.50 -19.09 7.36
CA SER A 176 -18.06 -20.36 7.93
C SER A 176 -17.68 -21.45 6.91
N ARG A 177 -18.05 -21.27 5.62
CA ARG A 177 -17.57 -22.12 4.51
C ARG A 177 -16.12 -21.87 4.15
N LEU A 178 -15.60 -20.70 4.49
CA LEU A 178 -14.23 -20.31 4.20
C LEU A 178 -13.29 -20.73 5.33
N ARG A 179 -12.03 -20.86 5.00
CA ARG A 179 -10.93 -21.06 5.95
C ARG A 179 -9.71 -20.26 5.53
N PRO A 180 -8.80 -19.94 6.45
CA PRO A 180 -7.52 -19.35 6.09
C PRO A 180 -6.79 -20.24 5.08
N LEU A 181 -6.23 -19.61 4.05
CA LEU A 181 -5.48 -20.32 3.01
C LEU A 181 -4.08 -20.70 3.49
N LYS A 182 -3.58 -21.82 2.95
CA LYS A 182 -2.17 -22.13 2.96
C LYS A 182 -1.55 -21.69 1.64
N THR A 183 -0.50 -20.93 1.69
CA THR A 183 0.19 -20.39 0.52
C THR A 183 0.54 -21.48 -0.49
N SER A 184 0.96 -22.67 0.00
CA SER A 184 1.30 -23.81 -0.82
C SER A 184 0.11 -24.45 -1.58
N GLU A 185 -1.12 -24.15 -1.17
CA GLU A 185 -2.35 -24.66 -1.81
C GLU A 185 -2.87 -23.71 -2.90
N VAL A 186 -2.37 -22.47 -2.98
CA VAL A 186 -2.83 -21.44 -3.92
C VAL A 186 -1.72 -21.08 -4.89
N ARG A 187 -1.81 -21.58 -6.12
CA ARG A 187 -0.74 -21.43 -7.12
C ARG A 187 -0.30 -19.98 -7.29
N ARG A 188 -1.21 -19.04 -7.48
CA ARG A 188 -0.86 -17.63 -7.72
C ARG A 188 -0.24 -16.94 -6.51
N MET A 189 -0.54 -17.35 -5.28
CA MET A 189 0.19 -16.88 -4.09
C MET A 189 1.60 -17.48 -4.07
N TYR A 190 1.73 -18.77 -4.40
CA TYR A 190 3.03 -19.44 -4.43
C TYR A 190 3.93 -18.92 -5.56
N ASP A 191 3.36 -18.47 -6.67
CA ASP A 191 4.09 -17.82 -7.77
C ASP A 191 4.88 -16.60 -7.29
N LEU A 192 4.36 -15.81 -6.34
CA LEU A 192 5.10 -14.67 -5.80
C LEU A 192 6.19 -15.09 -4.81
N VAL A 193 6.04 -16.24 -4.17
CA VAL A 193 7.13 -16.85 -3.37
C VAL A 193 8.29 -17.25 -4.28
N GLU A 194 7.99 -17.91 -5.41
CA GLU A 194 8.99 -18.26 -6.43
C GLU A 194 9.60 -17.00 -7.07
N ALA A 195 8.79 -15.99 -7.37
CA ALA A 195 9.24 -14.70 -7.90
C ALA A 195 10.22 -13.99 -6.94
N THR A 196 9.92 -14.01 -5.63
CA THR A 196 10.79 -13.42 -4.60
C THR A 196 12.17 -14.09 -4.58
N ALA A 197 12.21 -15.42 -4.62
CA ALA A 197 13.45 -16.18 -4.70
C ALA A 197 14.18 -15.91 -6.03
N TYR A 198 13.45 -15.87 -7.14
CA TYR A 198 13.99 -15.65 -8.47
C TYR A 198 14.60 -14.25 -8.65
N ALA A 199 13.93 -13.20 -8.16
CA ALA A 199 14.43 -11.83 -8.22
C ALA A 199 15.83 -11.69 -7.62
N ARG A 200 16.11 -12.37 -6.51
CA ARG A 200 17.42 -12.36 -5.85
C ARG A 200 18.52 -13.02 -6.68
N THR A 201 18.19 -13.91 -7.59
CA THR A 201 19.16 -14.50 -8.53
C THR A 201 19.48 -13.60 -9.70
N LEU A 202 18.55 -12.69 -10.04
CA LEU A 202 18.70 -11.74 -11.14
C LEU A 202 19.46 -10.47 -10.71
N ASN A 203 19.18 -10.00 -9.51
CA ASN A 203 19.86 -8.82 -8.94
C ASN A 203 19.91 -8.89 -7.41
N SER A 204 21.10 -8.91 -6.83
CA SER A 204 21.33 -8.96 -5.39
C SER A 204 21.53 -7.60 -4.73
N ASP A 205 21.72 -6.53 -5.53
CA ASP A 205 22.06 -5.18 -5.08
C ASP A 205 20.82 -4.31 -4.85
N ILE A 206 19.65 -4.86 -5.12
CA ILE A 206 18.35 -4.24 -4.89
C ILE A 206 17.48 -5.21 -4.09
N HIS A 207 16.79 -4.74 -3.05
CA HIS A 207 15.85 -5.56 -2.32
C HIS A 207 14.65 -5.97 -3.18
N SER A 208 14.19 -7.23 -3.07
CA SER A 208 12.83 -7.57 -3.50
C SER A 208 11.83 -7.10 -2.45
N MET A 209 10.78 -6.43 -2.88
CA MET A 209 9.65 -6.03 -2.03
C MET A 209 8.38 -6.69 -2.59
N THR A 210 7.91 -7.72 -1.89
CA THR A 210 6.80 -8.54 -2.37
C THR A 210 5.47 -8.01 -1.84
N LEU A 211 4.46 -7.99 -2.71
CA LEU A 211 3.11 -7.58 -2.37
C LEU A 211 2.40 -8.67 -1.55
N ALA A 212 1.81 -8.27 -0.43
CA ALA A 212 0.73 -8.98 0.24
C ALA A 212 -0.54 -8.09 0.18
N VAL A 213 -1.66 -8.66 -0.21
CA VAL A 213 -2.92 -7.92 -0.21
C VAL A 213 -3.42 -7.79 1.23
N GLY A 214 -3.90 -6.60 1.61
CA GLY A 214 -4.34 -6.36 2.98
C GLY A 214 -5.70 -7.00 3.32
N PRO A 215 -6.00 -7.17 4.62
CA PRO A 215 -7.16 -7.96 5.06
C PRO A 215 -8.50 -7.37 4.62
N ALA A 216 -8.67 -6.05 4.66
CA ALA A 216 -9.91 -5.42 4.20
C ALA A 216 -10.10 -5.56 2.68
N THR A 217 -9.00 -5.49 1.91
CA THR A 217 -9.06 -5.68 0.46
C THR A 217 -9.33 -7.13 0.07
N ILE A 218 -8.76 -8.10 0.77
CA ILE A 218 -9.10 -9.52 0.57
C ILE A 218 -10.59 -9.75 0.88
N ALA A 219 -11.07 -9.25 2.02
CA ALA A 219 -12.47 -9.38 2.41
C ALA A 219 -13.41 -8.71 1.38
N GLY A 220 -13.07 -7.49 0.92
CA GLY A 220 -13.85 -6.78 -0.11
C GLY A 220 -13.87 -7.49 -1.46
N ASN A 221 -12.74 -8.11 -1.86
CA ASN A 221 -12.66 -8.91 -3.10
C ASN A 221 -13.31 -10.31 -2.96
N THR A 222 -13.64 -10.72 -1.73
CA THR A 222 -14.31 -12.00 -1.44
C THR A 222 -15.82 -11.85 -1.33
N ARG A 223 -16.31 -10.72 -0.80
CA ARG A 223 -17.74 -10.46 -0.51
C ARG A 223 -18.37 -9.38 -1.41
N GLY A 224 -17.57 -8.47 -1.95
CA GLY A 224 -18.01 -7.19 -2.51
C GLY A 224 -17.76 -6.07 -1.50
N VAL A 225 -17.13 -4.98 -1.97
CA VAL A 225 -16.70 -3.89 -1.06
C VAL A 225 -17.88 -3.19 -0.39
N GLU A 226 -18.92 -2.85 -1.17
CA GLU A 226 -20.11 -2.18 -0.65
C GLU A 226 -20.84 -3.07 0.36
N ASP A 227 -21.07 -4.33 -0.01
CA ASP A 227 -21.74 -5.31 0.85
C ASP A 227 -20.93 -5.56 2.14
N LEU A 228 -19.61 -5.70 2.05
CA LEU A 228 -18.75 -5.85 3.22
C LEU A 228 -18.92 -4.69 4.20
N LEU A 229 -18.94 -3.44 3.72
CA LEU A 229 -19.09 -2.27 4.59
C LEU A 229 -20.45 -2.22 5.29
N VAL A 230 -21.50 -2.71 4.63
CA VAL A 230 -22.84 -2.87 5.23
C VAL A 230 -22.85 -4.01 6.25
N ASP A 231 -22.30 -5.18 5.87
CA ASP A 231 -22.21 -6.35 6.74
C ASP A 231 -21.42 -6.06 8.03
N MET A 232 -20.35 -5.24 7.95
CA MET A 232 -19.59 -4.80 9.13
C MET A 232 -20.43 -3.99 10.14
N LEU A 233 -21.61 -3.51 9.75
CA LEU A 233 -22.55 -2.80 10.62
C LEU A 233 -23.71 -3.69 11.08
N ASP A 234 -24.21 -4.55 10.18
CA ASP A 234 -25.43 -5.34 10.40
C ASP A 234 -25.11 -6.76 10.90
N GLU A 235 -24.00 -7.37 10.44
CA GLU A 235 -23.55 -8.74 10.71
C GLU A 235 -22.09 -8.74 11.20
N GLU A 236 -21.81 -7.94 12.21
CA GLU A 236 -20.47 -7.60 12.70
C GLU A 236 -19.57 -8.83 12.93
N GLU A 237 -20.09 -9.87 13.60
CA GLU A 237 -19.35 -11.09 13.91
C GLU A 237 -18.86 -11.81 12.63
N ALA A 238 -19.75 -11.93 11.64
CA ALA A 238 -19.40 -12.55 10.37
C ALA A 238 -18.40 -11.72 9.56
N GLY A 239 -18.51 -10.38 9.61
CA GLY A 239 -17.53 -9.47 9.01
C GLY A 239 -16.15 -9.57 9.66
N GLU A 240 -16.10 -9.65 11.00
CA GLU A 240 -14.84 -9.89 11.74
C GLU A 240 -14.22 -11.25 11.41
N ASP A 241 -15.03 -12.29 11.27
CA ASP A 241 -14.57 -13.63 10.88
C ASP A 241 -13.92 -13.60 9.50
N LEU A 242 -14.50 -12.89 8.53
CA LEU A 242 -13.91 -12.75 7.20
C LEU A 242 -12.57 -12.00 7.24
N LEU A 243 -12.47 -10.91 8.02
CA LEU A 243 -11.20 -10.20 8.23
C LEU A 243 -10.16 -11.08 8.93
N ASN A 244 -10.57 -11.93 9.88
CA ASN A 244 -9.68 -12.87 10.54
C ASN A 244 -9.18 -13.95 9.58
N ILE A 245 -10.05 -14.53 8.72
CA ILE A 245 -9.66 -15.49 7.68
C ILE A 245 -8.62 -14.86 6.73
N ALA A 246 -8.86 -13.63 6.29
CA ALA A 246 -7.92 -12.89 5.45
C ALA A 246 -6.59 -12.65 6.19
N THR A 247 -6.63 -12.22 7.44
CA THR A 247 -5.43 -11.97 8.25
C THR A 247 -4.59 -13.23 8.44
N GLU A 248 -5.19 -14.35 8.83
CA GLU A 248 -4.46 -15.62 9.01
C GLU A 248 -3.88 -16.14 7.68
N THR A 249 -4.56 -15.91 6.55
CA THR A 249 -4.04 -16.17 5.21
C THR A 249 -2.76 -15.37 4.95
N ILE A 250 -2.77 -14.07 5.27
CA ILE A 250 -1.60 -13.20 5.10
C ILE A 250 -0.45 -13.63 6.01
N LEU A 251 -0.74 -14.02 7.25
CA LEU A 251 0.29 -14.49 8.19
C LEU A 251 1.00 -15.76 7.70
N ASP A 252 0.27 -16.72 7.11
CA ASP A 252 0.87 -17.91 6.47
C ASP A 252 1.74 -17.51 5.26
N TYR A 253 1.25 -16.56 4.46
CA TYR A 253 1.95 -16.03 3.29
C TYR A 253 3.27 -15.35 3.67
N ILE A 254 3.26 -14.48 4.68
CA ILE A 254 4.47 -13.80 5.18
C ILE A 254 5.52 -14.82 5.66
N ARG A 255 5.12 -15.85 6.42
CA ARG A 255 6.06 -16.91 6.86
C ARG A 255 6.67 -17.65 5.67
N THR A 256 5.87 -17.90 4.64
CA THR A 256 6.33 -18.58 3.43
C THR A 256 7.29 -17.70 2.64
N LEU A 257 6.98 -16.41 2.48
CA LEU A 257 7.87 -15.42 1.85
C LEU A 257 9.19 -15.26 2.62
N ALA A 258 9.13 -15.21 3.95
CA ALA A 258 10.33 -15.18 4.80
C ALA A 258 11.24 -16.38 4.53
N SER A 259 10.65 -17.59 4.43
CA SER A 259 11.39 -18.82 4.12
C SER A 259 12.01 -18.79 2.72
N ALA A 260 11.42 -18.08 1.77
CA ALA A 260 11.97 -17.84 0.43
C ALA A 260 13.03 -16.73 0.40
N GLY A 261 13.24 -16.07 1.55
CA GLY A 261 14.25 -15.02 1.71
C GLY A 261 13.76 -13.62 1.38
N ALA A 262 12.47 -13.34 1.50
CA ALA A 262 11.94 -11.98 1.44
C ALA A 262 12.59 -11.11 2.53
N THR A 263 13.03 -9.93 2.14
CA THR A 263 13.64 -8.95 3.06
C THR A 263 12.71 -7.77 3.32
N TYR A 264 11.81 -7.48 2.39
CA TYR A 264 10.77 -6.47 2.51
C TYR A 264 9.46 -7.01 1.97
N ILE A 265 8.35 -6.66 2.63
CA ILE A 265 6.99 -6.94 2.18
C ILE A 265 6.19 -5.63 2.29
N TYR A 266 5.43 -5.29 1.25
CA TYR A 266 4.45 -4.22 1.36
C TYR A 266 3.03 -4.79 1.36
N VAL A 267 2.22 -4.30 2.28
CA VAL A 267 0.80 -4.63 2.40
C VAL A 267 0.01 -3.54 1.69
N ALA A 268 -0.71 -3.91 0.63
CA ALA A 268 -1.62 -3.00 -0.05
C ALA A 268 -3.06 -3.29 0.39
N ASP A 269 -3.66 -2.33 1.08
CA ASP A 269 -5.02 -2.45 1.62
C ASP A 269 -5.91 -1.24 1.27
N PRO A 270 -6.15 -0.99 -0.04
CA PRO A 270 -6.95 0.17 -0.47
C PRO A 270 -8.36 0.17 0.11
N VAL A 271 -9.02 -0.98 0.29
CA VAL A 271 -10.37 -1.05 0.87
C VAL A 271 -10.40 -0.55 2.32
N ALA A 272 -9.29 -0.66 3.06
CA ALA A 272 -9.19 -0.15 4.42
C ALA A 272 -9.41 1.38 4.52
N SER A 273 -9.11 2.14 3.45
CA SER A 273 -9.34 3.59 3.41
C SER A 273 -10.81 4.00 3.39
N LEU A 274 -11.70 3.06 3.05
CA LEU A 274 -13.15 3.29 2.99
C LEU A 274 -13.84 3.11 4.35
N PHE A 275 -13.14 2.55 5.33
CA PHE A 275 -13.67 2.42 6.68
C PHE A 275 -13.69 3.78 7.39
N SER A 276 -14.71 4.02 8.20
CA SER A 276 -14.72 5.17 9.10
C SER A 276 -13.56 5.05 10.13
N PRO A 277 -13.08 6.15 10.72
CA PRO A 277 -12.01 6.08 11.72
C PRO A 277 -12.28 5.09 12.85
N SER A 278 -13.50 5.05 13.37
CA SER A 278 -13.88 4.12 14.45
C SER A 278 -13.93 2.67 13.99
N MET A 279 -14.42 2.40 12.78
CA MET A 279 -14.41 1.05 12.20
C MET A 279 -12.98 0.60 11.89
N TYR A 280 -12.15 1.48 11.33
CA TYR A 280 -10.75 1.16 11.08
C TYR A 280 -10.01 0.81 12.38
N GLU A 281 -10.16 1.64 13.42
CA GLU A 281 -9.54 1.41 14.74
C GLU A 281 -9.98 0.07 15.35
N ARG A 282 -11.26 -0.23 15.22
CA ARG A 282 -11.86 -1.42 15.82
C ARG A 282 -11.53 -2.71 15.06
N PHE A 283 -11.67 -2.72 13.75
CA PHE A 283 -11.67 -3.95 12.93
C PHE A 283 -10.36 -4.15 12.16
N VAL A 284 -9.85 -3.11 11.50
CA VAL A 284 -8.72 -3.24 10.55
C VAL A 284 -7.38 -3.09 11.26
N LEU A 285 -7.26 -2.12 12.17
CA LEU A 285 -6.00 -1.85 12.88
C LEU A 285 -5.47 -3.06 13.67
N PRO A 286 -6.31 -3.87 14.36
CA PRO A 286 -5.83 -5.09 15.02
C PRO A 286 -5.24 -6.11 14.03
N CYS A 287 -5.82 -6.23 12.84
CA CYS A 287 -5.31 -7.08 11.76
C CYS A 287 -3.95 -6.60 11.27
N HIS A 288 -3.82 -5.30 10.98
CA HIS A 288 -2.54 -4.69 10.59
C HIS A 288 -1.47 -4.87 11.65
N ARG A 289 -1.81 -4.68 12.93
CA ARG A 289 -0.86 -4.90 14.04
C ARG A 289 -0.35 -6.34 14.14
N LYS A 290 -1.19 -7.34 13.90
CA LYS A 290 -0.77 -8.75 13.83
C LYS A 290 0.20 -8.97 12.67
N ILE A 291 -0.12 -8.44 11.50
CA ILE A 291 0.67 -8.58 10.27
C ILE A 291 2.05 -7.94 10.44
N PHE A 292 2.12 -6.67 10.82
CA PHE A 292 3.39 -5.95 10.99
C PHE A 292 4.17 -6.43 12.22
N GLY A 293 3.48 -6.91 13.26
CA GLY A 293 4.10 -7.60 14.39
C GLY A 293 4.86 -8.84 13.98
N LEU A 294 4.25 -9.70 13.15
CA LEU A 294 4.92 -10.88 12.59
C LEU A 294 6.11 -10.50 11.70
N MET A 295 5.98 -9.51 10.83
CA MET A 295 7.10 -9.05 10.00
C MET A 295 8.29 -8.60 10.85
N LYS A 296 8.03 -7.85 11.90
CA LYS A 296 9.04 -7.39 12.85
C LYS A 296 9.72 -8.57 13.57
N GLU A 297 8.96 -9.56 14.02
CA GLU A 297 9.50 -10.80 14.64
C GLU A 297 10.42 -11.56 13.69
N LEU A 298 10.08 -11.60 12.39
CA LEU A 298 10.86 -12.25 11.35
C LEU A 298 12.03 -11.40 10.81
N GLY A 299 12.17 -10.15 11.26
CA GLY A 299 13.18 -9.22 10.77
C GLY A 299 12.97 -8.73 9.33
N ILE A 300 11.72 -8.73 8.86
CA ILE A 300 11.33 -8.29 7.52
C ILE A 300 10.94 -6.80 7.58
N GLY A 301 11.50 -5.98 6.68
CA GLY A 301 11.09 -4.60 6.53
C GLY A 301 9.67 -4.49 5.97
N SER A 302 8.93 -3.49 6.41
CA SER A 302 7.49 -3.43 6.21
C SER A 302 7.01 -2.09 5.67
N ARG A 303 6.02 -2.14 4.77
CA ARG A 303 5.38 -0.98 4.16
C ARG A 303 3.87 -1.19 4.11
N LEU A 304 3.11 -0.17 4.54
CA LEU A 304 1.64 -0.13 4.38
C LEU A 304 1.29 0.86 3.28
N HIS A 305 0.53 0.39 2.30
CA HIS A 305 -0.02 1.21 1.22
C HIS A 305 -1.55 1.19 1.27
N MET A 306 -2.14 2.37 1.35
CA MET A 306 -3.59 2.59 1.25
C MET A 306 -3.83 3.80 0.35
N CYS A 307 -4.59 3.61 -0.74
CA CYS A 307 -4.96 4.69 -1.65
C CYS A 307 -6.06 5.58 -1.06
N GLY A 308 -6.20 6.79 -1.61
CA GLY A 308 -7.26 7.73 -1.27
C GLY A 308 -6.96 8.61 -0.04
N ASP A 309 -7.95 9.38 0.38
CA ASP A 309 -7.81 10.29 1.53
C ASP A 309 -7.81 9.54 2.85
N THR A 310 -6.63 9.14 3.29
CA THR A 310 -6.42 8.47 4.58
C THR A 310 -6.23 9.43 5.76
N THR A 311 -6.41 10.73 5.59
CA THR A 311 -6.15 11.76 6.62
C THR A 311 -6.81 11.43 7.96
N LYS A 312 -8.05 10.93 7.94
CA LYS A 312 -8.83 10.63 9.15
C LYS A 312 -8.40 9.33 9.85
N ILE A 313 -7.86 8.36 9.10
CA ILE A 313 -7.40 7.07 9.66
C ILE A 313 -5.89 7.05 9.92
N LEU A 314 -5.14 8.01 9.39
CA LEU A 314 -3.69 8.10 9.59
C LEU A 314 -3.24 8.15 11.06
N PRO A 315 -3.98 8.80 12.00
CA PRO A 315 -3.66 8.72 13.44
C PRO A 315 -3.58 7.29 13.97
N PHE A 316 -4.36 6.38 13.40
CA PHE A 316 -4.40 4.96 13.75
C PHE A 316 -3.40 4.16 12.94
N SER A 317 -3.41 4.30 11.60
CA SER A 317 -2.55 3.51 10.70
C SER A 317 -1.07 3.77 10.94
N SER A 318 -0.67 4.98 11.32
CA SER A 318 0.71 5.29 11.74
C SER A 318 1.15 4.55 13.01
N THR A 319 0.24 3.87 13.72
CA THR A 319 0.52 3.07 14.93
C THR A 319 0.44 1.56 14.68
N CYS A 320 0.24 1.14 13.44
CA CYS A 320 0.09 -0.29 13.11
C CYS A 320 1.38 -1.10 13.22
N GLY A 321 2.54 -0.43 13.24
CA GLY A 321 3.86 -1.06 13.36
C GLY A 321 4.61 -1.20 12.03
N ALA A 322 4.08 -0.70 10.92
CA ALA A 322 4.80 -0.62 9.65
C ALA A 322 5.99 0.36 9.74
N ASP A 323 7.11 0.04 9.09
CA ASP A 323 8.28 0.92 8.99
C ASP A 323 8.01 2.11 8.08
N ILE A 324 7.23 1.90 7.02
CA ILE A 324 6.86 2.87 5.99
C ILE A 324 5.35 2.90 5.85
N VAL A 325 4.76 4.08 5.82
CA VAL A 325 3.34 4.30 5.50
C VAL A 325 3.25 5.23 4.29
N ASP A 326 2.61 4.74 3.24
CA ASP A 326 2.35 5.55 2.05
C ASP A 326 1.15 6.46 2.27
N ILE A 327 1.22 7.65 1.69
CA ILE A 327 0.12 8.60 1.63
C ILE A 327 -0.19 8.95 0.17
N ASP A 328 -1.48 9.01 -0.12
CA ASP A 328 -2.01 9.43 -1.41
C ASP A 328 -1.90 10.97 -1.60
N HIS A 329 -2.02 11.42 -2.85
CA HIS A 329 -1.99 12.87 -3.19
C HIS A 329 -3.08 13.68 -2.48
N ALA A 330 -4.20 13.06 -2.11
CA ALA A 330 -5.27 13.68 -1.33
C ALA A 330 -4.88 14.03 0.12
N VAL A 331 -3.77 13.46 0.64
CA VAL A 331 -3.32 13.67 2.02
C VAL A 331 -2.27 14.78 2.06
N ASN A 332 -2.47 15.78 2.91
CA ASN A 332 -1.46 16.83 3.09
C ASN A 332 -0.18 16.26 3.74
N PHE A 333 0.96 16.42 3.05
CA PHE A 333 2.23 15.81 3.44
C PHE A 333 2.73 16.31 4.81
N ALA A 334 2.76 17.62 5.02
CA ALA A 334 3.22 18.20 6.29
C ALA A 334 2.34 17.73 7.45
N LYS A 335 1.02 17.67 7.24
CA LYS A 335 0.08 17.15 8.23
C LYS A 335 0.29 15.66 8.51
N ALA A 336 0.59 14.89 7.49
CA ALA A 336 0.91 13.47 7.65
C ALA A 336 2.16 13.25 8.52
N LEU A 337 3.20 14.04 8.32
CA LEU A 337 4.42 14.01 9.15
C LEU A 337 4.13 14.37 10.60
N GLU A 338 3.32 15.41 10.83
CA GLU A 338 2.90 15.80 12.18
C GLU A 338 2.13 14.66 12.86
N ILE A 339 1.17 14.04 12.16
CA ILE A 339 0.38 12.93 12.68
C ILE A 339 1.26 11.69 12.94
N ALA A 340 2.14 11.36 12.02
CA ALA A 340 3.02 10.20 12.17
C ALA A 340 3.99 10.35 13.35
N ASP A 341 4.43 11.57 13.65
CA ASP A 341 5.29 11.91 14.81
C ASP A 341 6.49 10.95 14.97
N GLY A 342 7.12 10.60 13.83
CA GLY A 342 8.29 9.72 13.79
C GLY A 342 8.01 8.23 14.09
N ARG A 343 6.75 7.80 14.19
CA ARG A 343 6.39 6.39 14.41
C ARG A 343 6.67 5.51 13.20
N CYS A 344 6.57 6.07 12.03
CA CYS A 344 6.89 5.44 10.73
C CYS A 344 7.48 6.49 9.78
N LEU A 345 8.10 6.04 8.70
CA LEU A 345 8.47 6.92 7.59
C LEU A 345 7.25 7.15 6.70
N ILE A 346 6.99 8.42 6.38
CA ILE A 346 5.96 8.78 5.40
C ILE A 346 6.60 8.80 4.01
N ASN A 347 5.87 8.24 3.05
CA ASN A 347 6.27 8.14 1.65
C ASN A 347 5.07 8.52 0.76
N GLY A 348 5.23 9.39 -0.20
CA GLY A 348 4.17 9.92 -1.08
C GLY A 348 4.63 11.24 -1.66
N ASN A 349 3.77 12.11 -2.11
CA ASN A 349 2.31 12.05 -2.32
C ASN A 349 1.93 12.84 -3.57
N ILE A 350 2.68 12.70 -4.67
CA ILE A 350 2.27 13.39 -5.90
C ILE A 350 1.16 12.61 -6.63
N ASP A 351 0.36 13.31 -7.44
CA ASP A 351 -0.73 12.68 -8.18
C ASP A 351 -0.18 11.79 -9.31
N PRO A 352 -0.42 10.46 -9.28
CA PRO A 352 0.10 9.56 -10.31
C PRO A 352 -0.49 9.82 -11.70
N VAL A 353 -1.67 10.44 -11.79
CA VAL A 353 -2.34 10.76 -13.04
C VAL A 353 -2.00 12.17 -13.50
N ALA A 354 -2.23 13.20 -12.68
CA ALA A 354 -2.03 14.58 -13.08
C ALA A 354 -0.53 14.95 -13.19
N ASP A 355 0.29 14.50 -12.23
CA ASP A 355 1.69 14.89 -12.15
C ASP A 355 2.67 13.92 -12.80
N VAL A 356 2.19 12.72 -13.22
CA VAL A 356 3.07 11.73 -13.86
C VAL A 356 2.54 11.24 -15.20
N PHE A 357 1.30 10.75 -15.26
CA PHE A 357 0.77 10.14 -16.48
C PHE A 357 0.40 11.16 -17.56
N SER A 358 -0.29 12.23 -17.19
CA SER A 358 -0.92 13.20 -18.12
C SER A 358 -0.05 14.42 -18.44
N CYS A 359 1.20 14.45 -17.98
CA CYS A 359 2.13 15.56 -18.13
C CYS A 359 3.41 15.15 -18.87
N ASP A 360 4.43 16.00 -18.88
CA ASP A 360 5.78 15.69 -19.36
C ASP A 360 6.76 15.44 -18.20
N ALA A 361 7.96 14.96 -18.55
CA ALA A 361 9.00 14.65 -17.58
C ALA A 361 9.45 15.85 -16.73
N ALA A 362 9.45 17.05 -17.32
CA ALA A 362 9.85 18.27 -16.61
C ALA A 362 8.81 18.62 -15.52
N HIS A 363 7.53 18.48 -15.83
CA HIS A 363 6.46 18.66 -14.84
C HIS A 363 6.56 17.62 -13.71
N THR A 364 6.73 16.32 -14.05
CA THR A 364 6.89 15.26 -13.04
C THR A 364 8.06 15.55 -12.09
N LYS A 365 9.21 15.92 -12.66
CA LYS A 365 10.37 16.30 -11.86
C LYS A 365 10.05 17.45 -10.91
N GLN A 366 9.42 18.50 -11.42
CA GLN A 366 9.07 19.69 -10.62
C GLN A 366 8.07 19.35 -9.51
N ALA A 367 7.12 18.43 -9.74
CA ALA A 367 6.14 18.01 -8.73
C ALA A 367 6.83 17.35 -7.53
N ILE A 368 7.81 16.47 -7.78
CA ILE A 368 8.62 15.84 -6.70
C ILE A 368 9.44 16.91 -5.95
N LEU A 369 10.08 17.85 -6.65
CA LEU A 369 10.84 18.94 -6.02
C LEU A 369 9.94 19.81 -5.14
N ASN A 370 8.75 20.17 -5.64
CA ASN A 370 7.78 20.95 -4.87
C ASN A 370 7.30 20.22 -3.62
N ALA A 371 7.07 18.89 -3.71
CA ALA A 371 6.73 18.08 -2.54
C ALA A 371 7.84 18.11 -1.50
N ALA A 372 9.09 17.98 -1.92
CA ALA A 372 10.24 18.07 -1.02
C ALA A 372 10.37 19.45 -0.36
N ASP A 373 10.20 20.52 -1.13
CA ASP A 373 10.26 21.89 -0.63
C ASP A 373 9.14 22.17 0.38
N SER A 374 7.96 21.58 0.19
CA SER A 374 6.80 21.79 1.07
C SER A 374 7.02 21.32 2.51
N ILE A 375 7.91 20.34 2.71
CA ILE A 375 8.24 19.77 4.03
C ILE A 375 9.65 20.12 4.50
N GLY A 376 10.41 20.88 3.71
CA GLY A 376 11.75 21.35 4.04
C GLY A 376 12.73 20.19 4.30
N ARG A 377 13.31 20.18 5.53
CA ARG A 377 14.31 19.17 5.92
C ARG A 377 13.73 17.92 6.59
N ALA A 378 12.41 17.78 6.62
CA ALA A 378 11.79 16.61 7.24
C ALA A 378 12.23 15.32 6.54
N ARG A 379 12.39 14.27 7.33
CA ARG A 379 12.77 12.96 6.86
C ARG A 379 11.55 12.23 6.30
N ALA A 380 11.48 12.16 4.98
CA ALA A 380 10.40 11.51 4.24
C ALA A 380 10.92 10.99 2.90
N MET A 381 10.14 10.15 2.24
CA MET A 381 10.40 9.69 0.88
C MET A 381 9.34 10.29 -0.06
N PHE A 382 9.69 10.45 -1.33
CA PHE A 382 8.82 11.06 -2.33
C PHE A 382 8.57 10.09 -3.47
N MET A 383 7.31 9.91 -3.79
CA MET A 383 6.84 9.11 -4.91
C MET A 383 5.41 9.53 -5.28
N PRO A 384 4.84 9.05 -6.41
CA PRO A 384 3.40 9.11 -6.64
C PRO A 384 2.63 8.43 -5.51
N GLY A 385 1.53 9.02 -5.08
CA GLY A 385 0.74 8.55 -3.95
C GLY A 385 0.07 7.18 -4.15
N CYS A 386 0.10 6.66 -5.38
CA CYS A 386 -0.41 5.34 -5.76
C CYS A 386 0.41 4.75 -6.92
N GLU A 387 0.01 3.55 -7.39
CA GLU A 387 0.55 2.89 -8.57
C GLU A 387 0.44 3.78 -9.82
N LEU A 388 1.51 3.76 -10.62
CA LEU A 388 1.50 4.45 -11.92
C LEU A 388 0.54 3.78 -12.90
N PRO A 389 -0.27 4.54 -13.67
CA PRO A 389 -1.07 3.98 -14.75
C PRO A 389 -0.22 3.18 -15.75
N THR A 390 -0.72 2.03 -16.21
CA THR A 390 0.01 1.06 -17.06
C THR A 390 0.76 1.68 -18.24
N ARG A 391 0.19 2.74 -18.85
CA ARG A 391 0.75 3.42 -20.03
C ARG A 391 1.52 4.68 -19.69
N THR A 392 1.94 4.85 -18.43
CA THR A 392 2.76 6.00 -18.04
C THR A 392 4.00 6.09 -18.92
N PRO A 393 4.30 7.26 -19.51
CA PRO A 393 5.52 7.45 -20.29
C PRO A 393 6.75 7.17 -19.44
N LEU A 394 7.65 6.29 -19.91
CA LEU A 394 8.86 5.93 -19.15
C LEU A 394 9.77 7.12 -18.88
N ALA A 395 9.74 8.15 -19.74
CA ALA A 395 10.47 9.40 -19.50
C ALA A 395 9.98 10.10 -18.23
N ASN A 396 8.66 10.12 -17.97
CA ASN A 396 8.09 10.71 -16.77
C ASN A 396 8.43 9.89 -15.52
N ALA A 397 8.38 8.55 -15.64
CA ALA A 397 8.79 7.68 -14.53
C ALA A 397 10.30 7.85 -14.17
N ARG A 398 11.20 8.05 -15.17
CA ARG A 398 12.61 8.35 -14.93
C ARG A 398 12.81 9.71 -14.24
N ALA A 399 11.99 10.70 -14.58
CA ALA A 399 12.08 12.05 -14.01
C ALA A 399 11.89 12.06 -12.47
N ILE A 400 11.20 11.05 -11.91
CA ILE A 400 11.10 10.87 -10.46
C ILE A 400 12.49 10.65 -9.85
N SER A 401 13.29 9.74 -10.43
CA SER A 401 14.65 9.46 -9.94
C SER A 401 15.58 10.66 -10.11
N GLU A 402 15.47 11.38 -11.24
CA GLU A 402 16.23 12.60 -11.47
C GLU A 402 15.94 13.67 -10.43
N ALA A 403 14.67 13.80 -10.00
CA ALA A 403 14.31 14.71 -8.93
C ALA A 403 14.91 14.27 -7.58
N LEU A 404 14.87 12.97 -7.26
CA LEU A 404 15.42 12.43 -6.02
C LEU A 404 16.95 12.58 -5.94
N GLU A 405 17.65 12.48 -7.09
CA GLU A 405 19.10 12.77 -7.19
C GLU A 405 19.38 14.25 -6.90
N GLU A 406 18.56 15.17 -7.41
CA GLU A 406 18.69 16.60 -7.16
C GLU A 406 18.41 17.00 -5.71
N ILE A 407 17.39 16.36 -5.08
CA ILE A 407 17.09 16.57 -3.66
C ILE A 407 18.25 16.11 -2.78
N GLY A 408 18.94 15.04 -3.18
CA GLY A 408 19.99 14.41 -2.41
C GLY A 408 19.46 13.62 -1.20
N GLY A 409 20.38 13.17 -0.36
CA GLY A 409 20.10 12.34 0.82
C GLY A 409 20.00 13.09 2.12
#